data_0e4e709effd2cac1b93717520f0feadd
#
_entry.id   0e4e709effd2cac1b93717520f0feadd
#
_cell.length_a   1.000
_cell.length_b   1.000
_cell.length_c   1.000
_cell.angle_alpha   90.00
_cell.angle_beta   90.00
_cell.angle_gamma   90.00
#
_symmetry.space_group_name_H-M   'P 1'
#
loop_
_entity.id
_entity.type
_entity.pdbx_description
1 polymer ?
#
loop_
_entity_poly.entity_id
_entity_poly.type
_entity_poly.pdbx_seq_one_letter_code
_entity_poly.pdbx_strand_id
1 'polypeptide(L)'
;RLKAINDGIARDGAFYLFTLRLVPVFPFFLINLLMGLTPIRAATFYWVSQLGMLPGTLVYVNAGTELAAVDSLAGILSPALLLSFALLGVFPLLARKLVAWAQARRVYARWPRPARFERNLVVIGAGAAGLVTAYIAAAVKAKVTLIEAHKMGGDCLNTGCVPSKALIRSAKLAHQIRHASHYGLDTAEPSFSFRAVMARVQDVIRKIEPHDSVERYTKLGVEVAQGYARVVDPWTVEVARNDGGTQRITTRSIVIAAGARPAVPPLPGLDAMGYLTSDTVWEAFARLDAPPRR
;
A
#
# COMPACT_ATOMS: atom_id res chain seq x y z
N ARG A 1 -20.82 -0.09 -4.03
CA ARG A 1 -20.23 1.20 -4.49
C ARG A 1 -21.17 2.39 -4.18
N LEU A 2 -22.47 2.34 -4.52
CA LEU A 2 -23.45 3.39 -4.18
C LEU A 2 -23.55 3.67 -2.69
N LYS A 3 -23.50 2.63 -1.83
CA LYS A 3 -23.53 2.80 -0.36
C LYS A 3 -22.32 3.61 0.14
N ALA A 4 -21.12 3.35 -0.34
CA ALA A 4 -19.91 4.11 0.04
C ALA A 4 -19.97 5.58 -0.40
N ILE A 5 -20.58 5.87 -1.56
CA ILE A 5 -20.83 7.23 -2.04
C ILE A 5 -21.85 7.93 -1.14
N ASN A 6 -22.94 7.25 -0.81
CA ASN A 6 -23.98 7.80 0.07
C ASN A 6 -23.47 8.05 1.49
N ASP A 7 -22.65 7.16 2.05
CA ASP A 7 -22.02 7.33 3.35
C ASP A 7 -21.02 8.51 3.35
N GLY A 8 -20.27 8.68 2.26
CA GLY A 8 -19.38 9.82 2.06
C GLY A 8 -20.14 11.15 1.95
N ILE A 9 -21.25 11.15 1.22
CA ILE A 9 -22.11 12.34 1.06
C ILE A 9 -22.86 12.69 2.34
N ALA A 10 -23.34 11.70 3.08
CA ALA A 10 -23.98 11.92 4.37
C ALA A 10 -23.04 12.59 5.39
N ARG A 11 -21.74 12.25 5.33
CA ARG A 11 -20.73 12.78 6.26
C ARG A 11 -20.16 14.14 5.82
N ASP A 12 -19.85 14.32 4.54
CA ASP A 12 -19.09 15.47 4.01
C ASP A 12 -19.61 15.97 2.64
N GLY A 13 -20.88 15.72 2.32
CA GLY A 13 -21.43 15.90 0.97
C GLY A 13 -21.29 17.30 0.37
N ALA A 14 -21.44 18.34 1.18
CA ALA A 14 -21.23 19.72 0.75
C ALA A 14 -19.77 19.97 0.32
N PHE A 15 -18.81 19.50 1.09
CA PHE A 15 -17.39 19.66 0.77
C PHE A 15 -16.97 18.79 -0.42
N TYR A 16 -17.52 17.59 -0.52
CA TYR A 16 -17.30 16.70 -1.67
C TYR A 16 -17.81 17.31 -2.96
N LEU A 17 -19.05 17.81 -2.97
CA LEU A 17 -19.62 18.52 -4.11
C LEU A 17 -18.82 19.77 -4.46
N PHE A 18 -18.44 20.57 -3.45
CA PHE A 18 -17.59 21.75 -3.67
C PHE A 18 -16.29 21.40 -4.38
N THR A 19 -15.62 20.33 -3.93
CA THR A 19 -14.38 19.84 -4.55
C THR A 19 -14.58 19.45 -6.01
N LEU A 20 -15.67 18.71 -6.32
CA LEU A 20 -16.01 18.30 -7.70
C LEU A 20 -16.32 19.48 -8.61
N ARG A 21 -16.87 20.57 -8.06
CA ARG A 21 -17.18 21.80 -8.81
C ARG A 21 -15.97 22.69 -9.00
N LEU A 22 -15.11 22.78 -7.99
CA LEU A 22 -13.91 23.63 -8.04
C LEU A 22 -12.85 23.04 -8.98
N VAL A 23 -12.75 21.72 -9.05
CA VAL A 23 -11.77 21.02 -9.89
C VAL A 23 -12.49 20.42 -11.09
N PRO A 24 -12.40 21.02 -12.30
CA PRO A 24 -13.19 20.63 -13.48
C PRO A 24 -12.60 19.37 -14.16
N VAL A 25 -12.57 18.25 -13.44
CA VAL A 25 -12.09 16.96 -13.96
C VAL A 25 -13.23 16.17 -14.61
N PHE A 26 -14.46 16.33 -14.10
CA PHE A 26 -15.62 15.60 -14.58
C PHE A 26 -16.55 16.50 -15.37
N PRO A 27 -17.21 15.97 -16.43
CA PRO A 27 -18.24 16.71 -17.16
C PRO A 27 -19.36 17.18 -16.23
N PHE A 28 -19.84 18.40 -16.45
CA PHE A 28 -20.86 19.05 -15.62
C PHE A 28 -22.13 18.20 -15.47
N PHE A 29 -22.62 17.62 -16.59
CA PHE A 29 -23.82 16.80 -16.60
C PHE A 29 -23.68 15.54 -15.75
N LEU A 30 -22.48 14.93 -15.72
CA LEU A 30 -22.23 13.72 -14.96
C LEU A 30 -22.31 13.97 -13.45
N ILE A 31 -21.76 15.11 -12.99
CA ILE A 31 -21.89 15.51 -11.59
C ILE A 31 -23.35 15.73 -11.20
N ASN A 32 -24.14 16.39 -12.08
CA ASN A 32 -25.57 16.60 -11.83
C ASN A 32 -26.34 15.29 -11.73
N LEU A 33 -26.10 14.37 -12.67
CA LEU A 33 -26.74 13.06 -12.68
C LEU A 33 -26.40 12.25 -11.41
N LEU A 34 -25.12 12.17 -11.06
CA LEU A 34 -24.67 11.42 -9.91
C LEU A 34 -25.18 12.01 -8.58
N MET A 35 -25.19 13.35 -8.46
CA MET A 35 -25.70 14.02 -7.27
C MET A 35 -27.21 13.88 -7.12
N GLY A 36 -27.97 13.81 -8.24
CA GLY A 36 -29.40 13.54 -8.23
C GLY A 36 -29.77 12.15 -7.68
N LEU A 37 -28.83 11.20 -7.71
CA LEU A 37 -28.98 9.86 -7.10
C LEU A 37 -28.60 9.79 -5.61
N THR A 38 -28.28 10.92 -5.00
CA THR A 38 -27.80 11.00 -3.62
C THR A 38 -28.79 11.74 -2.72
N PRO A 39 -28.76 11.55 -1.39
CA PRO A 39 -29.65 12.23 -0.46
C PRO A 39 -29.25 13.69 -0.16
N ILE A 40 -28.47 14.34 -1.03
CA ILE A 40 -28.10 15.74 -0.86
C ILE A 40 -29.30 16.66 -0.96
N ARG A 41 -29.43 17.63 -0.04
CA ARG A 41 -30.53 18.60 -0.07
C ARG A 41 -30.38 19.54 -1.29
N ALA A 42 -31.45 19.83 -2.00
CA ALA A 42 -31.45 20.70 -3.18
C ALA A 42 -30.84 22.09 -2.90
N ALA A 43 -31.13 22.70 -1.76
CA ALA A 43 -30.52 23.96 -1.35
C ALA A 43 -29.00 23.86 -1.19
N THR A 44 -28.51 22.79 -0.56
CA THR A 44 -27.07 22.53 -0.41
C THR A 44 -26.43 22.33 -1.78
N PHE A 45 -27.06 21.54 -2.65
CA PHE A 45 -26.58 21.33 -4.01
C PHE A 45 -26.46 22.64 -4.78
N TYR A 46 -27.50 23.48 -4.74
CA TYR A 46 -27.54 24.78 -5.43
C TYR A 46 -26.40 25.69 -4.95
N TRP A 47 -26.37 26.04 -3.67
CA TRP A 47 -25.40 27.00 -3.14
C TRP A 47 -23.96 26.54 -3.23
N VAL A 48 -23.71 25.27 -2.94
CA VAL A 48 -22.35 24.69 -3.03
C VAL A 48 -21.89 24.65 -4.49
N SER A 49 -22.79 24.35 -5.44
CA SER A 49 -22.44 24.37 -6.88
C SER A 49 -22.09 25.77 -7.33
N GLN A 50 -22.87 26.80 -6.95
CA GLN A 50 -22.58 28.20 -7.32
C GLN A 50 -21.20 28.62 -6.77
N LEU A 51 -20.95 28.42 -5.47
CA LEU A 51 -19.69 28.81 -4.84
C LEU A 51 -18.50 28.01 -5.43
N GLY A 52 -18.68 26.73 -5.71
CA GLY A 52 -17.61 25.86 -6.24
C GLY A 52 -17.24 26.17 -7.69
N MET A 53 -18.22 26.61 -8.50
CA MET A 53 -17.99 26.97 -9.91
C MET A 53 -17.49 28.39 -10.10
N LEU A 54 -17.81 29.31 -9.17
CA LEU A 54 -17.53 30.74 -9.30
C LEU A 54 -16.06 31.05 -9.69
N PRO A 55 -15.03 30.49 -9.00
CA PRO A 55 -13.64 30.79 -9.34
C PRO A 55 -13.26 30.34 -10.76
N GLY A 56 -13.70 29.14 -11.16
CA GLY A 56 -13.47 28.63 -12.52
C GLY A 56 -14.19 29.49 -13.58
N THR A 57 -15.45 29.86 -13.32
CA THR A 57 -16.25 30.71 -14.23
C THR A 57 -15.57 32.06 -14.44
N LEU A 58 -15.06 32.70 -13.38
CA LEU A 58 -14.36 33.97 -13.49
C LEU A 58 -13.11 33.86 -14.39
N VAL A 59 -12.33 32.78 -14.23
CA VAL A 59 -11.15 32.53 -15.05
C VAL A 59 -11.55 32.32 -16.54
N TYR A 60 -12.60 31.52 -16.78
CA TYR A 60 -13.08 31.25 -18.15
C TYR A 60 -13.64 32.50 -18.82
N VAL A 61 -14.46 33.27 -18.12
CA VAL A 61 -15.05 34.51 -18.65
C VAL A 61 -13.96 35.53 -18.96
N ASN A 62 -12.97 35.71 -18.05
CA ASN A 62 -11.84 36.60 -18.29
C ASN A 62 -11.05 36.18 -19.53
N ALA A 63 -10.74 34.90 -19.69
CA ALA A 63 -10.04 34.39 -20.86
C ALA A 63 -10.87 34.61 -22.15
N GLY A 64 -12.20 34.45 -22.10
CA GLY A 64 -13.11 34.70 -23.21
C GLY A 64 -13.19 36.17 -23.59
N THR A 65 -13.25 37.09 -22.62
CA THR A 65 -13.26 38.56 -22.89
C THR A 65 -11.96 39.03 -23.52
N GLU A 66 -10.81 38.57 -23.02
CA GLU A 66 -9.53 38.89 -23.62
C GLU A 66 -9.37 38.33 -25.04
N LEU A 67 -9.91 37.13 -25.30
CA LEU A 67 -9.93 36.56 -26.64
C LEU A 67 -10.83 37.35 -27.60
N ALA A 68 -11.99 37.83 -27.13
CA ALA A 68 -12.94 38.64 -27.94
C ALA A 68 -12.35 40.04 -28.28
N ALA A 69 -11.40 40.56 -27.52
CA ALA A 69 -10.73 41.84 -27.75
C ALA A 69 -9.58 41.75 -28.76
N VAL A 70 -9.33 40.60 -29.36
CA VAL A 70 -8.24 40.39 -30.32
C VAL A 70 -8.65 40.80 -31.71
N ASP A 71 -8.25 41.98 -32.13
CA ASP A 71 -8.58 42.55 -33.48
C ASP A 71 -7.50 42.30 -34.55
N SER A 72 -6.33 41.71 -34.14
CA SER A 72 -5.22 41.47 -35.05
C SER A 72 -4.37 40.27 -34.61
N LEU A 73 -3.60 39.68 -35.53
CA LEU A 73 -2.66 38.62 -35.25
C LEU A 73 -1.65 38.98 -34.16
N ALA A 74 -1.24 40.24 -34.07
CA ALA A 74 -0.36 40.72 -33.00
C ALA A 74 -1.04 40.76 -31.63
N GLY A 75 -2.38 40.94 -31.59
CA GLY A 75 -3.17 40.91 -30.37
C GLY A 75 -3.20 39.53 -29.69
N ILE A 76 -2.95 38.43 -30.43
CA ILE A 76 -2.86 37.07 -29.89
C ILE A 76 -1.66 36.94 -28.90
N LEU A 77 -0.60 37.72 -29.09
CA LEU A 77 0.57 37.74 -28.21
C LEU A 77 0.48 38.81 -27.12
N SER A 78 -0.69 39.42 -26.91
CA SER A 78 -0.88 40.39 -25.84
C SER A 78 -0.59 39.73 -24.44
N PRO A 79 0.12 40.44 -23.54
CA PRO A 79 0.42 39.88 -22.21
C PRO A 79 -0.85 39.53 -21.42
N ALA A 80 -1.95 40.27 -21.60
CA ALA A 80 -3.22 40.02 -20.92
C ALA A 80 -3.84 38.69 -21.37
N LEU A 81 -3.88 38.42 -22.67
CA LEU A 81 -4.39 37.16 -23.21
C LEU A 81 -3.52 35.96 -22.79
N LEU A 82 -2.21 36.10 -22.94
CA LEU A 82 -1.28 35.03 -22.52
C LEU A 82 -1.42 34.70 -21.02
N LEU A 83 -1.54 35.72 -20.15
CA LEU A 83 -1.76 35.56 -18.73
C LEU A 83 -3.10 34.88 -18.45
N SER A 84 -4.17 35.26 -19.16
CA SER A 84 -5.50 34.65 -19.00
C SER A 84 -5.49 33.16 -19.35
N PHE A 85 -4.84 32.77 -20.45
CA PHE A 85 -4.69 31.36 -20.84
C PHE A 85 -3.77 30.59 -19.89
N ALA A 86 -2.67 31.20 -19.42
CA ALA A 86 -1.81 30.61 -18.41
C ALA A 86 -2.59 30.35 -17.10
N LEU A 87 -3.39 31.32 -16.66
CA LEU A 87 -4.25 31.19 -15.49
C LEU A 87 -5.29 30.08 -15.67
N LEU A 88 -5.91 30.00 -16.86
CA LEU A 88 -6.86 28.94 -17.19
C LEU A 88 -6.21 27.54 -17.10
N GLY A 89 -4.99 27.38 -17.62
CA GLY A 89 -4.25 26.12 -17.56
C GLY A 89 -3.77 25.74 -16.15
N VAL A 90 -3.35 26.73 -15.36
CA VAL A 90 -2.80 26.51 -14.01
C VAL A 90 -3.91 26.40 -12.94
N PHE A 91 -5.08 27.01 -13.16
CA PHE A 91 -6.18 27.02 -12.19
C PHE A 91 -6.57 25.62 -11.66
N PRO A 92 -6.79 24.58 -12.48
CA PRO A 92 -7.13 23.25 -11.98
C PRO A 92 -6.07 22.65 -11.07
N LEU A 93 -4.79 22.94 -11.35
CA LEU A 93 -3.67 22.46 -10.54
C LEU A 93 -3.62 23.15 -9.17
N LEU A 94 -3.85 24.48 -9.15
CA LEU A 94 -3.95 25.25 -7.91
C LEU A 94 -5.15 24.82 -7.08
N ALA A 95 -6.32 24.67 -7.72
CA ALA A 95 -7.54 24.21 -7.09
C ALA A 95 -7.35 22.83 -6.43
N ARG A 96 -6.73 21.87 -7.14
CA ARG A 96 -6.40 20.55 -6.57
C ARG A 96 -5.46 20.64 -5.37
N LYS A 97 -4.42 21.47 -5.43
CA LYS A 97 -3.50 21.68 -4.30
C LYS A 97 -4.19 22.31 -3.10
N LEU A 98 -5.05 23.31 -3.33
CA LEU A 98 -5.81 23.98 -2.27
C LEU A 98 -6.77 23.01 -1.57
N VAL A 99 -7.50 22.21 -2.34
CA VAL A 99 -8.41 21.18 -1.80
C VAL A 99 -7.63 20.13 -1.02
N ALA A 100 -6.52 19.62 -1.56
CA ALA A 100 -5.69 18.64 -0.87
C ALA A 100 -5.12 19.19 0.43
N TRP A 101 -4.69 20.46 0.44
CA TRP A 101 -4.21 21.15 1.63
C TRP A 101 -5.34 21.33 2.69
N ALA A 102 -6.54 21.74 2.28
CA ALA A 102 -7.68 21.90 3.16
C ALA A 102 -8.11 20.55 3.78
N GLN A 103 -8.13 19.48 2.98
CA GLN A 103 -8.41 18.11 3.43
C GLN A 103 -7.36 17.64 4.43
N ALA A 104 -6.08 17.82 4.10
CA ALA A 104 -4.98 17.44 5.00
C ALA A 104 -5.07 18.18 6.32
N ARG A 105 -5.31 19.51 6.31
CA ARG A 105 -5.52 20.29 7.53
C ARG A 105 -6.68 19.76 8.38
N ARG A 106 -7.80 19.40 7.73
CA ARG A 106 -8.98 18.86 8.44
C ARG A 106 -8.70 17.49 9.06
N VAL A 107 -8.04 16.60 8.31
CA VAL A 107 -7.70 15.25 8.77
C VAL A 107 -6.68 15.29 9.92
N TYR A 108 -5.67 16.14 9.81
CA TYR A 108 -4.58 16.21 10.79
C TYR A 108 -4.81 17.24 11.90
N ALA A 109 -5.93 17.96 11.91
CA ALA A 109 -6.21 19.02 12.90
C ALA A 109 -6.18 18.52 14.35
N ARG A 110 -6.47 17.23 14.58
CA ARG A 110 -6.49 16.62 15.92
C ARG A 110 -5.11 16.26 16.44
N TRP A 111 -4.10 16.20 15.57
CA TRP A 111 -2.75 15.75 15.92
C TRP A 111 -1.74 16.83 15.58
N PRO A 112 -1.07 17.42 16.59
CA PRO A 112 -0.05 18.42 16.34
C PRO A 112 1.14 17.75 15.61
N ARG A 113 1.52 18.34 14.49
CA ARG A 113 2.66 17.85 13.71
C ARG A 113 3.97 18.20 14.44
N PRO A 114 4.87 17.25 14.69
CA PRO A 114 6.17 17.52 15.28
C PRO A 114 6.98 18.53 14.46
N ALA A 115 7.68 19.44 15.12
CA ALA A 115 8.57 20.41 14.46
C ALA A 115 9.77 19.71 13.80
N ARG A 116 10.26 18.63 14.39
CA ARG A 116 11.34 17.78 13.87
C ARG A 116 10.91 16.33 13.97
N PHE A 117 11.35 15.53 13.00
CA PHE A 117 11.13 14.10 12.97
C PHE A 117 12.46 13.36 13.19
N GLU A 118 12.43 12.33 14.00
CA GLU A 118 13.59 11.45 14.24
C GLU A 118 13.92 10.63 13.01
N ARG A 119 12.87 10.23 12.25
CA ARG A 119 12.96 9.38 11.06
C ARG A 119 12.27 10.02 9.86
N ASN A 120 12.75 9.66 8.68
CA ASN A 120 12.04 9.96 7.43
C ASN A 120 10.91 8.93 7.22
N LEU A 121 11.17 7.68 7.59
CA LEU A 121 10.27 6.56 7.37
C LEU A 121 10.33 5.55 8.52
N VAL A 122 9.18 5.11 8.98
CA VAL A 122 9.02 3.91 9.81
C VAL A 122 8.26 2.88 8.99
N VAL A 123 8.83 1.68 8.90
CA VAL A 123 8.22 0.53 8.21
C VAL A 123 7.83 -0.52 9.24
N ILE A 124 6.57 -0.91 9.27
CA ILE A 124 6.01 -1.90 10.20
C ILE A 124 5.85 -3.22 9.48
N GLY A 125 6.66 -4.21 9.88
CA GLY A 125 6.74 -5.55 9.30
C GLY A 125 7.95 -5.71 8.37
N ALA A 126 8.75 -6.76 8.61
CA ALA A 126 9.93 -7.12 7.83
C ALA A 126 9.69 -8.32 6.91
N GLY A 127 8.50 -8.43 6.34
CA GLY A 127 8.21 -9.29 5.21
C GLY A 127 8.68 -8.67 3.89
N ALA A 128 8.36 -9.31 2.77
CA ALA A 128 8.82 -8.90 1.43
C ALA A 128 8.58 -7.41 1.13
N ALA A 129 7.39 -6.88 1.44
CA ALA A 129 7.05 -5.47 1.21
C ALA A 129 7.86 -4.53 2.11
N GLY A 130 8.01 -4.85 3.39
CA GLY A 130 8.76 -4.04 4.33
C GLY A 130 10.25 -4.01 4.06
N LEU A 131 10.84 -5.16 3.77
CA LEU A 131 12.26 -5.29 3.43
C LEU A 131 12.62 -4.48 2.18
N VAL A 132 11.85 -4.61 1.09
CA VAL A 132 12.07 -3.84 -0.14
C VAL A 132 11.91 -2.35 0.11
N THR A 133 10.88 -1.96 0.86
CA THR A 133 10.65 -0.53 1.21
C THR A 133 11.80 0.04 2.00
N ALA A 134 12.26 -0.66 3.04
CA ALA A 134 13.38 -0.22 3.89
C ALA A 134 14.68 -0.14 3.09
N TYR A 135 14.95 -1.15 2.23
CA TYR A 135 16.12 -1.18 1.36
C TYR A 135 16.16 0.04 0.41
N ILE A 136 15.06 0.29 -0.31
CA ILE A 136 14.99 1.42 -1.25
C ILE A 136 15.14 2.75 -0.52
N ALA A 137 14.47 2.92 0.61
CA ALA A 137 14.56 4.14 1.40
C ALA A 137 15.99 4.38 1.94
N ALA A 138 16.68 3.33 2.38
CA ALA A 138 18.09 3.42 2.80
C ALA A 138 19.02 3.75 1.64
N ALA A 139 18.78 3.19 0.45
CA ALA A 139 19.57 3.47 -0.75
C ALA A 139 19.55 4.96 -1.14
N VAL A 140 18.41 5.64 -0.92
CA VAL A 140 18.31 7.10 -1.09
C VAL A 140 18.71 7.89 0.16
N LYS A 141 19.39 7.24 1.13
CA LYS A 141 19.90 7.83 2.37
C LYS A 141 18.83 8.44 3.29
N ALA A 142 17.61 7.93 3.24
CA ALA A 142 16.59 8.26 4.21
C ALA A 142 16.91 7.61 5.57
N LYS A 143 16.59 8.30 6.68
CA LYS A 143 16.64 7.71 8.02
C LYS A 143 15.43 6.78 8.20
N VAL A 144 15.67 5.47 8.23
CA VAL A 144 14.62 4.43 8.25
C VAL A 144 14.72 3.60 9.53
N THR A 145 13.58 3.34 10.16
CA THR A 145 13.45 2.29 11.16
C THR A 145 12.49 1.22 10.61
N LEU A 146 12.94 -0.02 10.58
CA LEU A 146 12.18 -1.21 10.24
C LEU A 146 11.81 -1.94 11.53
N ILE A 147 10.52 -2.20 11.74
CA ILE A 147 10.02 -2.84 12.95
C ILE A 147 9.50 -4.23 12.61
N GLU A 148 9.98 -5.26 13.32
CA GLU A 148 9.52 -6.64 13.14
C GLU A 148 9.19 -7.29 14.50
N ALA A 149 8.01 -7.87 14.59
CA ALA A 149 7.53 -8.48 15.83
C ALA A 149 8.07 -9.91 16.05
N HIS A 150 8.34 -10.65 14.97
CA HIS A 150 8.65 -12.06 15.01
C HIS A 150 9.96 -12.40 14.27
N LYS A 151 9.84 -12.78 12.99
CA LYS A 151 10.95 -13.25 12.17
C LYS A 151 11.13 -12.38 10.94
N MET A 152 12.36 -11.97 10.71
CA MET A 152 12.74 -11.32 9.46
C MET A 152 12.40 -12.20 8.25
N GLY A 153 12.14 -11.57 7.09
CA GLY A 153 11.74 -12.27 5.86
C GLY A 153 10.23 -12.53 5.75
N GLY A 154 9.49 -12.46 6.88
CA GLY A 154 8.05 -12.69 6.93
C GLY A 154 7.62 -14.01 6.30
N ASP A 155 6.39 -14.07 5.79
CA ASP A 155 5.81 -15.28 5.19
C ASP A 155 6.60 -15.76 3.97
N CYS A 156 7.13 -14.85 3.16
CA CYS A 156 7.84 -15.23 1.94
C CYS A 156 9.04 -16.15 2.24
N LEU A 157 9.86 -15.79 3.21
CA LEU A 157 11.03 -16.57 3.58
C LEU A 157 10.63 -17.81 4.40
N ASN A 158 9.75 -17.64 5.39
CA ASN A 158 9.55 -18.63 6.43
C ASN A 158 8.47 -19.67 6.10
N THR A 159 7.36 -19.26 5.49
CA THR A 159 6.16 -20.10 5.33
C THR A 159 5.53 -20.07 3.93
N GLY A 160 6.03 -19.25 3.02
CA GLY A 160 5.42 -19.01 1.72
C GLY A 160 6.30 -19.36 0.53
N CYS A 161 6.86 -18.34 -0.10
CA CYS A 161 7.54 -18.45 -1.41
C CYS A 161 8.74 -19.41 -1.38
N VAL A 162 9.60 -19.29 -0.40
CA VAL A 162 10.86 -20.04 -0.34
C VAL A 162 10.60 -21.53 -0.10
N PRO A 163 9.89 -21.94 0.97
CA PRO A 163 9.63 -23.35 1.22
C PRO A 163 8.80 -24.00 0.11
N SER A 164 7.76 -23.31 -0.41
CA SER A 164 6.92 -23.87 -1.46
C SER A 164 7.70 -24.10 -2.76
N LYS A 165 8.52 -23.13 -3.20
CA LYS A 165 9.35 -23.29 -4.38
C LYS A 165 10.42 -24.37 -4.21
N ALA A 166 11.00 -24.50 -3.02
CA ALA A 166 11.96 -25.56 -2.73
C ALA A 166 11.31 -26.95 -2.85
N LEU A 167 10.10 -27.14 -2.31
CA LEU A 167 9.34 -28.38 -2.42
C LEU A 167 8.91 -28.67 -3.88
N ILE A 168 8.33 -27.67 -4.55
CA ILE A 168 7.93 -27.78 -5.97
C ILE A 168 9.13 -28.16 -6.85
N ARG A 169 10.33 -27.64 -6.59
CA ARG A 169 11.51 -28.00 -7.37
C ARG A 169 11.87 -29.47 -7.23
N SER A 170 11.77 -30.04 -6.04
CA SER A 170 11.99 -31.49 -5.81
C SER A 170 10.92 -32.33 -6.50
N ALA A 171 9.64 -31.94 -6.38
CA ALA A 171 8.53 -32.61 -7.03
C ALA A 171 8.64 -32.56 -8.58
N LYS A 172 9.05 -31.41 -9.14
CA LYS A 172 9.27 -31.25 -10.58
C LYS A 172 10.40 -32.16 -11.09
N LEU A 173 11.49 -32.29 -10.34
CA LEU A 173 12.58 -33.19 -10.72
C LEU A 173 12.11 -34.65 -10.73
N ALA A 174 11.39 -35.10 -9.68
CA ALA A 174 10.83 -36.45 -9.65
C ALA A 174 9.87 -36.70 -10.80
N HIS A 175 9.03 -35.75 -11.16
CA HIS A 175 8.16 -35.83 -12.33
C HIS A 175 8.97 -35.94 -13.63
N GLN A 176 10.02 -35.12 -13.80
CA GLN A 176 10.87 -35.17 -15.00
C GLN A 176 11.57 -36.51 -15.16
N ILE A 177 12.05 -37.12 -14.08
CA ILE A 177 12.68 -38.48 -14.13
C ILE A 177 11.68 -39.51 -14.63
N ARG A 178 10.43 -39.50 -14.15
CA ARG A 178 9.36 -40.39 -14.59
C ARG A 178 8.99 -40.23 -16.08
N HIS A 179 9.15 -39.01 -16.60
CA HIS A 179 8.76 -38.64 -17.97
C HIS A 179 9.98 -38.35 -18.86
N ALA A 180 11.15 -38.91 -18.53
CA ALA A 180 12.40 -38.65 -19.22
C ALA A 180 12.37 -39.09 -20.70
N SER A 181 11.52 -40.06 -21.06
CA SER A 181 11.32 -40.50 -22.43
C SER A 181 10.88 -39.42 -23.40
N HIS A 182 10.18 -38.39 -22.95
CA HIS A 182 9.84 -37.22 -23.77
C HIS A 182 11.09 -36.46 -24.27
N TYR A 183 12.23 -36.68 -23.64
CA TYR A 183 13.52 -36.07 -23.99
C TYR A 183 14.51 -37.06 -24.56
N GLY A 184 14.04 -38.29 -24.95
CA GLY A 184 14.89 -39.34 -25.49
C GLY A 184 15.79 -40.03 -24.46
N LEU A 185 15.49 -39.90 -23.15
CA LEU A 185 16.22 -40.52 -22.05
C LEU A 185 15.40 -41.66 -21.43
N ASP A 186 16.09 -42.62 -20.82
CA ASP A 186 15.38 -43.69 -20.10
C ASP A 186 14.61 -43.12 -18.88
N THR A 187 13.40 -43.66 -18.69
CA THR A 187 12.59 -43.33 -17.52
C THR A 187 13.03 -44.14 -16.30
N ALA A 188 12.93 -43.55 -15.14
CA ALA A 188 13.18 -44.23 -13.87
C ALA A 188 12.14 -43.85 -12.83
N GLU A 189 11.87 -44.75 -11.88
CA GLU A 189 11.10 -44.40 -10.68
C GLU A 189 12.04 -43.81 -9.62
N PRO A 190 11.91 -42.52 -9.28
CA PRO A 190 12.81 -41.89 -8.33
C PRO A 190 12.53 -42.41 -6.93
N SER A 191 13.56 -42.98 -6.29
CA SER A 191 13.54 -43.29 -4.87
C SER A 191 13.87 -42.03 -4.03
N PHE A 192 13.09 -41.72 -3.03
CA PHE A 192 13.35 -40.56 -2.17
C PHE A 192 12.86 -40.78 -0.73
N SER A 193 13.49 -40.10 0.19
CA SER A 193 13.00 -39.93 1.57
C SER A 193 12.25 -38.59 1.67
N PHE A 194 11.02 -38.63 2.14
CA PHE A 194 10.25 -37.40 2.36
C PHE A 194 10.92 -36.50 3.38
N ARG A 195 11.48 -37.10 4.45
CA ARG A 195 12.28 -36.40 5.46
C ARG A 195 13.49 -35.67 4.84
N ALA A 196 14.19 -36.30 3.89
CA ALA A 196 15.31 -35.67 3.19
C ALA A 196 14.86 -34.50 2.31
N VAL A 197 13.70 -34.62 1.66
CA VAL A 197 13.09 -33.51 0.89
C VAL A 197 12.75 -32.34 1.81
N MET A 198 12.13 -32.59 2.97
CA MET A 198 11.80 -31.54 3.93
C MET A 198 13.04 -30.91 4.57
N ALA A 199 14.08 -31.71 4.89
CA ALA A 199 15.37 -31.19 5.34
C ALA A 199 15.99 -30.22 4.31
N ARG A 200 15.93 -30.58 3.00
CA ARG A 200 16.37 -29.69 1.92
C ARG A 200 15.56 -28.39 1.89
N VAL A 201 14.24 -28.43 2.13
CA VAL A 201 13.42 -27.21 2.21
C VAL A 201 13.93 -26.27 3.32
N GLN A 202 14.22 -26.82 4.50
CA GLN A 202 14.78 -26.06 5.61
C GLN A 202 16.20 -25.52 5.31
N ASP A 203 17.02 -26.29 4.60
CA ASP A 203 18.34 -25.84 4.17
C ASP A 203 18.26 -24.66 3.21
N VAL A 204 17.28 -24.65 2.29
CA VAL A 204 17.08 -23.52 1.39
C VAL A 204 16.65 -22.26 2.14
N ILE A 205 15.76 -22.41 3.14
CA ILE A 205 15.37 -21.27 4.01
C ILE A 205 16.62 -20.70 4.69
N ARG A 206 17.43 -21.55 5.36
CA ARG A 206 18.65 -21.13 6.07
C ARG A 206 19.67 -20.46 5.15
N LYS A 207 19.78 -20.88 3.89
CA LYS A 207 20.67 -20.26 2.90
C LYS A 207 20.23 -18.86 2.48
N ILE A 208 18.93 -18.58 2.49
CA ILE A 208 18.36 -17.29 2.09
C ILE A 208 18.26 -16.33 3.28
N GLU A 209 18.00 -16.83 4.47
CA GLU A 209 17.82 -16.07 5.71
C GLU A 209 18.84 -14.93 5.93
N PRO A 210 20.17 -15.12 5.69
CA PRO A 210 21.14 -14.03 5.84
C PRO A 210 20.87 -12.81 4.94
N HIS A 211 20.16 -12.99 3.83
CA HIS A 211 19.80 -11.89 2.94
C HIS A 211 18.67 -11.02 3.51
N ASP A 212 17.90 -11.53 4.43
CA ASP A 212 16.79 -10.84 5.08
C ASP A 212 17.06 -10.57 6.58
N SER A 213 18.33 -10.70 7.02
CA SER A 213 18.72 -10.63 8.43
C SER A 213 18.80 -9.19 8.97
N VAL A 214 18.72 -9.07 10.29
CA VAL A 214 18.92 -7.81 11.02
C VAL A 214 20.29 -7.22 10.70
N GLU A 215 21.34 -8.07 10.69
CA GLU A 215 22.73 -7.64 10.45
C GLU A 215 22.89 -7.02 9.06
N ARG A 216 22.28 -7.63 8.04
CA ARG A 216 22.32 -7.09 6.69
C ARG A 216 21.65 -5.72 6.59
N TYR A 217 20.44 -5.59 7.15
CA TYR A 217 19.69 -4.33 7.09
C TYR A 217 20.37 -3.23 7.89
N THR A 218 20.97 -3.55 9.03
CA THR A 218 21.80 -2.61 9.80
C THR A 218 22.99 -2.13 8.99
N LYS A 219 23.70 -3.03 8.27
CA LYS A 219 24.80 -2.66 7.36
C LYS A 219 24.36 -1.75 6.22
N LEU A 220 23.09 -1.86 5.76
CA LEU A 220 22.49 -0.98 4.76
C LEU A 220 22.07 0.39 5.32
N GLY A 221 22.24 0.63 6.63
CA GLY A 221 21.87 1.89 7.28
C GLY A 221 20.42 1.96 7.75
N VAL A 222 19.72 0.81 7.83
CA VAL A 222 18.38 0.69 8.40
C VAL A 222 18.51 0.37 9.88
N GLU A 223 17.86 1.13 10.75
CA GLU A 223 17.67 0.75 12.15
C GLU A 223 16.59 -0.34 12.22
N VAL A 224 16.91 -1.49 12.77
CA VAL A 224 15.94 -2.58 12.96
C VAL A 224 15.53 -2.65 14.43
N ALA A 225 14.24 -2.50 14.70
CA ALA A 225 13.65 -2.62 16.01
C ALA A 225 12.81 -3.92 16.09
N GLN A 226 13.17 -4.81 17.00
CA GLN A 226 12.42 -6.04 17.23
C GLN A 226 11.34 -5.81 18.29
N GLY A 227 10.08 -5.91 17.90
CA GLY A 227 8.94 -5.66 18.76
C GLY A 227 7.63 -5.38 18.02
N TYR A 228 6.57 -5.26 18.77
CA TYR A 228 5.23 -4.93 18.26
C TYR A 228 5.06 -3.43 18.10
N ALA A 229 4.72 -3.01 16.89
CA ALA A 229 4.44 -1.61 16.57
C ALA A 229 2.97 -1.26 16.76
N ARG A 230 2.70 -0.11 17.37
CA ARG A 230 1.40 0.53 17.47
C ARG A 230 1.47 1.94 16.90
N VAL A 231 0.64 2.25 15.92
CA VAL A 231 0.49 3.63 15.42
C VAL A 231 -0.33 4.41 16.44
N VAL A 232 0.30 5.39 17.08
CA VAL A 232 -0.32 6.24 18.11
C VAL A 232 -1.06 7.40 17.48
N ASP A 233 -0.42 8.03 16.52
CA ASP A 233 -0.94 9.15 15.74
C ASP A 233 -0.28 9.14 14.34
N PRO A 234 -0.64 10.04 13.40
CA PRO A 234 -0.07 10.06 12.05
C PRO A 234 1.45 10.22 11.97
N TRP A 235 2.08 10.61 13.07
CA TRP A 235 3.49 10.96 13.15
C TRP A 235 4.29 10.12 14.13
N THR A 236 3.61 9.30 14.96
CA THR A 236 4.22 8.60 16.08
C THR A 236 3.90 7.11 16.05
N VAL A 237 4.94 6.31 16.07
CA VAL A 237 4.86 4.86 16.26
C VAL A 237 5.46 4.50 17.61
N GLU A 238 4.74 3.70 18.38
CA GLU A 238 5.20 3.12 19.63
C GLU A 238 5.55 1.66 19.41
N VAL A 239 6.72 1.26 19.87
CA VAL A 239 7.24 -0.11 19.74
C VAL A 239 7.37 -0.72 21.12
N ALA A 240 6.58 -1.76 21.41
CA ALA A 240 6.79 -2.64 22.55
C ALA A 240 7.89 -3.64 22.17
N ARG A 241 9.09 -3.45 22.72
CA ARG A 241 10.29 -4.20 22.34
C ARG A 241 10.25 -5.62 22.91
N ASN A 242 10.77 -6.57 22.14
CA ASN A 242 10.86 -7.98 22.57
C ASN A 242 11.84 -8.18 23.75
N ASP A 243 12.84 -7.31 23.89
CA ASP A 243 13.81 -7.29 25.00
C ASP A 243 13.30 -6.52 26.24
N GLY A 244 12.09 -6.03 26.20
CA GLY A 244 11.45 -5.23 27.25
C GLY A 244 11.51 -3.73 26.98
N GLY A 245 10.58 -3.00 27.62
CA GLY A 245 10.45 -1.56 27.46
C GLY A 245 9.63 -1.13 26.24
N THR A 246 9.47 0.17 26.14
CA THR A 246 8.68 0.81 25.07
C THR A 246 9.46 1.97 24.49
N GLN A 247 9.54 2.02 23.17
CA GLN A 247 10.18 3.10 22.42
C GLN A 247 9.14 3.85 21.60
N ARG A 248 9.15 5.18 21.64
CA ARG A 248 8.35 6.02 20.73
C ARG A 248 9.26 6.65 19.69
N ILE A 249 8.82 6.62 18.43
CA ILE A 249 9.57 7.09 17.28
C ILE A 249 8.69 8.05 16.50
N THR A 250 9.17 9.28 16.28
CA THR A 250 8.50 10.24 15.43
C THR A 250 9.01 10.15 13.98
N THR A 251 8.08 10.16 13.02
CA THR A 251 8.41 9.94 11.61
C THR A 251 7.57 10.78 10.67
N ARG A 252 8.13 11.12 9.50
CA ARG A 252 7.37 11.83 8.44
C ARG A 252 6.35 10.94 7.76
N SER A 253 6.65 9.65 7.64
CA SER A 253 5.80 8.68 6.94
C SER A 253 5.84 7.34 7.65
N ILE A 254 4.72 6.63 7.61
CA ILE A 254 4.56 5.28 8.13
C ILE A 254 4.12 4.37 6.99
N VAL A 255 4.83 3.27 6.81
CA VAL A 255 4.43 2.19 5.89
C VAL A 255 4.00 0.99 6.72
N ILE A 256 2.75 0.57 6.55
CA ILE A 256 2.21 -0.63 7.20
C ILE A 256 2.38 -1.79 6.23
N ALA A 257 3.34 -2.67 6.52
CA ALA A 257 3.68 -3.87 5.76
C ALA A 257 3.55 -5.13 6.65
N ALA A 258 2.58 -5.13 7.55
CA ALA A 258 2.42 -6.12 8.61
C ALA A 258 1.96 -7.52 8.11
N GLY A 259 1.75 -7.68 6.79
CA GLY A 259 1.32 -8.94 6.19
C GLY A 259 -0.12 -9.32 6.53
N ALA A 260 -0.40 -10.61 6.47
CA ALA A 260 -1.71 -11.19 6.78
C ALA A 260 -1.52 -12.53 7.50
N ARG A 261 -2.59 -13.06 8.06
CA ARG A 261 -2.65 -14.41 8.60
C ARG A 261 -3.67 -15.23 7.81
N PRO A 262 -3.50 -16.56 7.69
CA PRO A 262 -4.51 -17.41 7.08
C PRO A 262 -5.85 -17.24 7.79
N ALA A 263 -6.90 -16.98 7.00
CA ALA A 263 -8.26 -16.91 7.53
C ALA A 263 -8.80 -18.34 7.69
N VAL A 264 -9.14 -18.72 8.92
CA VAL A 264 -9.77 -19.99 9.23
C VAL A 264 -11.26 -19.74 9.35
N PRO A 265 -12.10 -20.37 8.50
CA PRO A 265 -13.55 -20.21 8.58
C PRO A 265 -14.08 -20.82 9.88
N PRO A 266 -15.10 -20.21 10.52
CA PRO A 266 -15.69 -20.70 11.76
C PRO A 266 -16.64 -21.87 11.50
N LEU A 267 -16.10 -23.02 11.09
CA LEU A 267 -16.86 -24.23 10.85
C LEU A 267 -16.94 -25.08 12.13
N PRO A 268 -18.13 -25.54 12.53
CA PRO A 268 -18.24 -26.40 13.70
C PRO A 268 -17.39 -27.66 13.57
N GLY A 269 -16.59 -27.96 14.60
CA GLY A 269 -15.72 -29.13 14.64
C GLY A 269 -14.36 -29.00 13.94
N LEU A 270 -14.09 -27.90 13.22
CA LEU A 270 -12.83 -27.72 12.50
C LEU A 270 -11.63 -27.73 13.43
N ASP A 271 -11.73 -27.08 14.59
CA ASP A 271 -10.67 -27.03 15.59
C ASP A 271 -10.34 -28.42 16.16
N ALA A 272 -11.38 -29.26 16.33
CA ALA A 272 -11.22 -30.63 16.84
C ALA A 272 -10.55 -31.58 15.83
N MET A 273 -10.66 -31.29 14.52
CA MET A 273 -10.05 -32.10 13.46
C MET A 273 -8.55 -31.84 13.28
N GLY A 274 -8.01 -30.73 13.79
CA GLY A 274 -6.61 -30.37 13.61
C GLY A 274 -6.28 -30.02 12.15
N TYR A 275 -6.63 -28.82 11.71
CA TYR A 275 -6.30 -28.31 10.38
C TYR A 275 -4.87 -27.77 10.28
N LEU A 276 -4.35 -27.73 9.06
CA LEU A 276 -3.08 -27.08 8.73
C LEU A 276 -3.33 -25.80 7.93
N THR A 277 -2.52 -24.79 8.19
CA THR A 277 -2.50 -23.54 7.43
C THR A 277 -1.14 -23.39 6.74
N SER A 278 -0.98 -22.36 5.90
CA SER A 278 0.32 -22.00 5.32
C SER A 278 1.38 -21.76 6.40
N ASP A 279 0.98 -21.31 7.60
CA ASP A 279 1.92 -21.02 8.69
C ASP A 279 2.39 -22.28 9.42
N THR A 280 1.57 -23.33 9.47
CA THR A 280 1.81 -24.53 10.29
C THR A 280 2.20 -25.78 9.49
N VAL A 281 1.93 -25.81 8.18
CA VAL A 281 2.13 -26.98 7.32
C VAL A 281 3.61 -27.42 7.24
N TRP A 282 4.54 -26.47 7.26
CA TRP A 282 5.97 -26.75 7.08
C TRP A 282 6.59 -27.50 8.27
N GLU A 283 6.20 -27.11 9.48
CA GLU A 283 6.61 -27.81 10.71
C GLU A 283 5.95 -29.18 10.82
N ALA A 284 4.66 -29.27 10.46
CA ALA A 284 3.96 -30.53 10.45
C ALA A 284 4.59 -31.52 9.45
N PHE A 285 4.91 -31.07 8.23
CA PHE A 285 5.54 -31.92 7.21
C PHE A 285 6.98 -32.32 7.57
N ALA A 286 7.72 -31.48 8.25
CA ALA A 286 9.07 -31.79 8.67
C ALA A 286 9.15 -32.97 9.69
N ARG A 287 8.04 -33.29 10.35
CA ARG A 287 7.92 -34.39 11.31
C ARG A 287 7.49 -35.72 10.69
N LEU A 288 7.11 -35.73 9.38
CA LEU A 288 6.62 -36.91 8.71
C LEU A 288 7.75 -37.71 8.06
N ASP A 289 7.66 -39.02 8.12
CA ASP A 289 8.57 -39.94 7.41
C ASP A 289 8.14 -40.20 5.94
N ALA A 290 6.86 -40.04 5.67
CA ALA A 290 6.27 -40.23 4.36
C ALA A 290 5.34 -39.04 4.00
N PRO A 291 5.12 -38.76 2.71
CA PRO A 291 4.18 -37.71 2.31
C PRO A 291 2.79 -38.04 2.80
N PRO A 292 1.98 -37.00 3.18
CA PRO A 292 0.61 -37.23 3.62
C PRO A 292 -0.20 -37.90 2.49
N ARG A 293 -1.01 -38.87 2.83
CA ARG A 293 -1.98 -39.51 1.89
C ARG A 293 -3.15 -38.57 1.69
N ARG A 294 -3.69 -38.61 0.46
CA ARG A 294 -4.94 -37.90 0.13
C ARG A 294 -6.12 -38.47 0.88
#